data_b7d7f04922e25368f3a95ca472e45309
#
_entry.id   b7d7f04922e25368f3a95ca472e45309
#
_cell.length_a   1.000
_cell.length_b   1.000
_cell.length_c   1.000
_cell.angle_alpha   90.00
_cell.angle_beta   90.00
_cell.angle_gamma   90.00
#
_symmetry.space_group_name_H-M   'P 1'
#
loop_
_entity.id
_entity.type
_entity.pdbx_description
1 polymer ?
#
loop_
_entity_poly.entity_id
_entity_poly.type
_entity_poly.pdbx_seq_one_letter_code
_entity_poly.pdbx_strand_id
1 'polypeptide(L)'
;MSMFIPGTVTPESAGLSPRSGFNTLTYAATTNVDMALVDRQFRTLTLTGDVSFTSSNRANGRMVSIRILPGASQRTLTFPVEWDFVCPKPATIAANKTAVLSLTFYGTTDDDCVACYAVQP
;
A
#
# COMPACT_ATOMS: atom_id res chain seq x y z
N MET A 1 18.83 32.83 8.73
CA MET A 1 18.36 32.27 8.31
C MET A 1 18.29 31.76 8.08
N SER A 2 18.24 32.03 8.34
CA SER A 2 17.73 31.30 7.96
C SER A 2 17.74 31.08 7.90
N MET A 3 17.62 31.32 8.25
CA MET A 3 17.23 30.84 7.99
C MET A 3 17.11 30.63 7.55
N PHE A 4 17.38 30.96 7.45
CA PHE A 4 16.95 30.46 6.84
C PHE A 4 16.97 30.56 6.15
N ILE A 5 17.08 30.97 6.32
CA ILE A 5 16.76 30.74 5.63
C ILE A 5 16.40 30.77 5.01
N PRO A 6 16.27 31.48 4.95
CA PRO A 6 15.60 31.05 4.46
C PRO A 6 15.55 30.47 3.60
N GLY A 7 15.63 30.05 3.49
CA GLY A 7 15.34 29.22 2.91
C GLY A 7 15.46 28.40 2.69
N THR A 8 15.68 28.20 3.04
CA THR A 8 15.68 27.15 3.04
C THR A 8 15.23 26.41 3.20
N VAL A 9 15.01 26.46 3.55
CA VAL A 9 14.38 25.43 3.86
C VAL A 9 13.37 25.23 3.71
N THR A 10 13.03 25.30 3.59
CA THR A 10 12.06 24.97 3.58
C THR A 10 11.42 24.19 3.87
N PRO A 11 10.77 24.31 4.26
CA PRO A 11 10.22 23.31 4.76
C PRO A 11 9.62 22.35 4.04
N GLU A 12 9.83 22.19 3.57
CA GLU A 12 9.53 21.30 3.32
C GLU A 12 10.44 20.95 3.17
N SER A 13 11.05 21.48 3.37
CA SER A 13 11.73 21.24 3.56
C SER A 13 12.15 20.93 4.30
N ALA A 14 12.45 21.67 4.28
CA ALA A 14 12.87 20.99 5.25
C ALA A 14 12.31 19.65 5.32
N GLY A 15 12.57 18.91 4.59
CA GLY A 15 12.35 17.55 4.60
C GLY A 15 11.04 17.09 5.19
N LEU A 16 10.30 17.99 5.56
CA LEU A 16 9.08 17.67 6.25
C LEU A 16 7.90 17.63 5.34
N SER A 17 8.13 17.27 4.11
CA SER A 17 7.02 17.07 3.20
C SER A 17 6.08 16.05 3.81
N PRO A 18 4.83 16.38 4.04
CA PRO A 18 3.87 15.40 4.53
C PRO A 18 3.59 14.31 3.50
N ARG A 19 4.12 14.46 2.30
CA ARG A 19 3.92 13.48 1.26
C ARG A 19 5.02 12.47 1.13
N SER A 20 6.03 12.52 1.99
CA SER A 20 7.12 11.55 1.90
C SER A 20 6.62 10.13 2.08
N GLY A 21 5.49 9.93 2.77
CA GLY A 21 4.91 8.62 2.96
C GLY A 21 3.91 8.20 1.87
N PHE A 22 3.64 9.03 0.88
CA PHE A 22 2.63 8.73 -0.13
C PHE A 22 3.25 8.28 -1.43
N ASN A 23 2.56 7.40 -2.12
CA ASN A 23 2.96 6.92 -3.43
C ASN A 23 1.76 6.37 -4.19
N THR A 24 1.86 6.36 -5.50
CA THR A 24 0.90 5.70 -6.37
C THR A 24 1.53 4.42 -6.88
N LEU A 25 0.88 3.28 -6.61
CA LEU A 25 1.28 2.01 -7.20
C LEU A 25 0.80 1.96 -8.64
N THR A 26 1.65 1.50 -9.52
CA THR A 26 1.26 1.26 -10.91
C THR A 26 0.55 -0.09 -11.00
N TYR A 27 -0.63 -0.09 -11.59
CA TYR A 27 -1.38 -1.32 -11.79
C TYR A 27 -0.65 -2.26 -12.76
N ALA A 28 -0.67 -3.53 -12.44
CA ALA A 28 -0.32 -4.62 -13.32
C ALA A 28 -1.16 -5.83 -12.89
N ALA A 29 -1.38 -6.79 -13.80
CA ALA A 29 -2.15 -7.98 -13.45
C ALA A 29 -1.52 -8.72 -12.25
N THR A 30 -0.21 -8.67 -12.14
CA THR A 30 0.51 -9.06 -10.92
C THR A 30 1.21 -7.81 -10.41
N THR A 31 0.74 -7.28 -9.29
CA THR A 31 1.26 -6.05 -8.70
C THR A 31 2.13 -6.41 -7.51
N ASN A 32 3.39 -5.98 -7.55
CA ASN A 32 4.34 -6.25 -6.48
C ASN A 32 4.33 -5.11 -5.47
N VAL A 33 4.25 -5.46 -4.20
CA VAL A 33 4.36 -4.50 -3.10
C VAL A 33 5.80 -4.53 -2.61
N ASP A 34 6.55 -3.50 -2.94
CA ASP A 34 7.95 -3.38 -2.54
C ASP A 34 8.01 -2.77 -1.15
N MET A 35 8.40 -3.58 -0.17
CA MET A 35 8.45 -3.16 1.23
C MET A 35 9.72 -2.40 1.59
N ALA A 36 10.69 -2.30 0.66
CA ALA A 36 11.88 -1.48 0.89
C ALA A 36 11.56 0.03 0.84
N LEU A 37 10.42 0.38 0.26
CA LEU A 37 10.02 1.78 0.13
C LEU A 37 9.37 2.26 1.44
N VAL A 38 10.16 2.29 2.51
CA VAL A 38 9.65 2.61 3.84
C VAL A 38 9.14 4.05 3.98
N ASP A 39 9.60 4.93 3.11
CA ASP A 39 9.09 6.29 3.03
C ASP A 39 7.77 6.38 2.25
N ARG A 40 7.25 5.25 1.79
CA ARG A 40 6.02 5.18 1.00
C ARG A 40 5.04 4.21 1.64
N GLN A 41 4.75 4.46 2.90
CA GLN A 41 3.85 3.61 3.68
C GLN A 41 2.39 3.76 3.29
N PHE A 42 2.03 4.83 2.60
CA PHE A 42 0.67 5.06 2.13
C PHE A 42 0.68 5.09 0.61
N ARG A 43 -0.07 4.18 0.00
CA ARG A 43 -0.08 4.04 -1.44
C ARG A 43 -1.51 3.99 -1.95
N THR A 44 -1.71 4.40 -3.19
CA THR A 44 -2.99 4.26 -3.87
C THR A 44 -2.79 3.41 -5.12
N LEU A 45 -3.70 2.45 -5.31
CA LEU A 45 -3.69 1.57 -6.47
C LEU A 45 -5.06 1.66 -7.15
N THR A 46 -5.08 2.12 -8.40
CA THR A 46 -6.28 2.13 -9.22
C THR A 46 -6.24 0.91 -10.14
N LEU A 47 -7.26 0.07 -10.04
CA LEU A 47 -7.33 -1.16 -10.81
C LEU A 47 -8.01 -0.90 -12.15
N THR A 48 -7.39 -1.43 -13.21
CA THR A 48 -8.00 -1.46 -14.54
C THR A 48 -8.33 -2.90 -14.96
N GLY A 49 -8.10 -3.86 -14.08
CA GLY A 49 -8.40 -5.26 -14.26
C GLY A 49 -8.29 -5.98 -12.93
N ASP A 50 -8.43 -7.29 -12.96
CA ASP A 50 -8.19 -8.12 -11.79
C ASP A 50 -6.72 -8.07 -11.41
N VAL A 51 -6.41 -8.34 -10.14
CA VAL A 51 -5.05 -8.19 -9.64
C VAL A 51 -4.66 -9.35 -8.74
N SER A 52 -3.41 -9.81 -8.89
CA SER A 52 -2.74 -10.71 -7.96
C SER A 52 -1.60 -9.95 -7.32
N PHE A 53 -1.42 -10.09 -6.01
CA PHE A 53 -0.38 -9.39 -5.28
C PHE A 53 0.81 -10.28 -5.00
N THR A 54 1.99 -9.68 -5.01
CA THR A 54 3.24 -10.26 -4.52
C THR A 54 3.92 -9.23 -3.63
N SER A 55 4.97 -9.63 -2.93
CA SER A 55 5.74 -8.68 -2.13
C SER A 55 7.23 -8.92 -2.30
N SER A 56 8.02 -7.90 -1.99
CA SER A 56 9.48 -7.99 -2.05
C SER A 56 10.09 -7.14 -0.95
N ASN A 57 11.37 -7.41 -0.64
CA ASN A 57 12.15 -6.63 0.33
C ASN A 57 11.48 -6.54 1.71
N ARG A 58 10.93 -7.64 2.14
CA ARG A 58 10.27 -7.75 3.44
C ARG A 58 11.28 -7.69 4.57
N ALA A 59 10.93 -7.05 5.65
CA ALA A 59 11.74 -7.04 6.86
C ALA A 59 10.86 -6.73 8.06
N ASN A 60 11.33 -7.11 9.24
CA ASN A 60 10.60 -6.88 10.47
C ASN A 60 10.31 -5.39 10.65
N GLY A 61 9.06 -5.07 10.94
CA GLY A 61 8.61 -3.71 11.20
C GLY A 61 8.21 -2.92 9.95
N ARG A 62 8.31 -3.49 8.77
CA ARG A 62 7.85 -2.80 7.56
C ARG A 62 6.36 -2.96 7.40
N MET A 63 5.69 -1.86 7.05
CA MET A 63 4.24 -1.84 6.95
C MET A 63 3.81 -0.90 5.83
N VAL A 64 2.62 -1.16 5.29
CA VAL A 64 2.05 -0.35 4.22
C VAL A 64 0.53 -0.38 4.33
N SER A 65 -0.09 0.73 3.96
CA SER A 65 -1.54 0.83 3.80
C SER A 65 -1.81 1.24 2.35
N ILE A 66 -2.59 0.43 1.65
CA ILE A 66 -2.88 0.65 0.23
C ILE A 66 -4.37 0.91 0.08
N ARG A 67 -4.71 2.08 -0.44
CA ARG A 67 -6.07 2.37 -0.86
C ARG A 67 -6.28 1.81 -2.25
N ILE A 68 -7.30 0.98 -2.43
CA ILE A 68 -7.56 0.30 -3.69
C ILE A 68 -8.87 0.83 -4.28
N LEU A 69 -8.81 1.26 -5.54
CA LEU A 69 -9.93 1.82 -6.28
C LEU A 69 -10.18 0.94 -7.51
N PRO A 70 -11.36 0.32 -7.64
CA PRO A 70 -11.63 -0.61 -8.73
C PRO A 70 -12.05 0.06 -10.04
N GLY A 71 -12.40 1.35 -9.98
CA GLY A 71 -13.03 2.00 -11.11
C GLY A 71 -14.48 1.57 -11.27
N ALA A 72 -14.97 1.59 -12.50
CA ALA A 72 -16.40 1.38 -12.80
C ALA A 72 -16.78 -0.10 -12.94
N SER A 73 -15.88 -1.03 -12.63
CA SER A 73 -16.15 -2.46 -12.76
C SER A 73 -15.75 -3.20 -11.50
N GLN A 74 -16.45 -4.29 -11.20
CA GLN A 74 -16.03 -5.18 -10.12
C GLN A 74 -14.69 -5.82 -10.47
N ARG A 75 -13.81 -5.98 -9.47
CA ARG A 75 -12.50 -6.62 -9.65
C ARG A 75 -12.32 -7.76 -8.68
N THR A 76 -11.55 -8.75 -9.10
CA THR A 76 -11.15 -9.88 -8.26
C THR A 76 -9.71 -9.67 -7.80
N LEU A 77 -9.47 -9.88 -6.51
CA LEU A 77 -8.15 -9.74 -5.92
C LEU A 77 -7.68 -11.09 -5.42
N THR A 78 -6.43 -11.42 -5.71
CA THR A 78 -5.78 -12.65 -5.25
C THR A 78 -4.57 -12.28 -4.42
N PHE A 79 -4.49 -12.83 -3.21
CA PHE A 79 -3.41 -12.56 -2.27
C PHE A 79 -2.55 -13.81 -2.10
N PRO A 80 -1.26 -13.66 -1.76
CA PRO A 80 -0.45 -14.81 -1.41
C PRO A 80 -1.10 -15.61 -0.29
N VAL A 81 -1.08 -16.93 -0.41
CA VAL A 81 -1.71 -17.80 0.59
C VAL A 81 -0.99 -17.71 1.94
N GLU A 82 0.28 -17.27 1.93
CA GLU A 82 1.09 -17.14 3.13
C GLU A 82 0.71 -15.95 3.99
N TRP A 83 0.01 -14.96 3.43
CA TRP A 83 -0.39 -13.78 4.20
C TRP A 83 -1.50 -14.16 5.18
N ASP A 84 -1.29 -13.86 6.46
CA ASP A 84 -2.26 -14.16 7.52
C ASP A 84 -3.25 -13.01 7.65
N PHE A 85 -4.45 -13.21 7.13
CA PHE A 85 -5.49 -12.18 7.22
C PHE A 85 -6.22 -12.30 8.55
N VAL A 86 -6.28 -11.18 9.27
CA VAL A 86 -6.91 -11.10 10.60
C VAL A 86 -8.29 -10.44 10.55
N CYS A 87 -8.79 -10.17 9.37
CA CYS A 87 -10.15 -9.67 9.17
C CYS A 87 -10.75 -10.38 7.95
N PRO A 88 -12.08 -10.32 7.75
CA PRO A 88 -12.69 -10.91 6.57
C PRO A 88 -11.98 -10.44 5.31
N LYS A 89 -11.77 -11.37 4.38
CA LYS A 89 -11.02 -11.11 3.16
C LYS A 89 -11.95 -11.40 1.97
N PRO A 90 -12.78 -10.44 1.55
CA PRO A 90 -13.59 -10.67 0.36
C PRO A 90 -12.70 -10.85 -0.86
N ALA A 91 -13.12 -11.73 -1.77
CA ALA A 91 -12.34 -12.00 -2.96
C ALA A 91 -12.50 -10.92 -4.02
N THR A 92 -13.48 -10.05 -3.87
CA THR A 92 -13.81 -9.05 -4.88
C THR A 92 -13.96 -7.68 -4.26
N ILE A 93 -13.89 -6.66 -5.11
CA ILE A 93 -14.26 -5.30 -4.78
C ILE A 93 -15.28 -4.84 -5.81
N ALA A 94 -16.45 -4.41 -5.33
CA ALA A 94 -17.52 -3.96 -6.23
C ALA A 94 -17.13 -2.65 -6.90
N ALA A 95 -17.74 -2.39 -8.05
CA ALA A 95 -17.52 -1.16 -8.79
C ALA A 95 -17.70 0.06 -7.89
N ASN A 96 -16.81 1.02 -8.05
CA ASN A 96 -16.86 2.32 -7.37
C ASN A 96 -16.77 2.27 -5.83
N LYS A 97 -16.39 1.14 -5.26
CA LYS A 97 -16.16 1.03 -3.82
C LYS A 97 -14.68 1.23 -3.51
N THR A 98 -14.39 1.75 -2.34
CA THR A 98 -13.02 1.92 -1.88
C THR A 98 -12.66 0.78 -0.94
N ALA A 99 -11.45 0.25 -1.07
CA ALA A 99 -10.93 -0.75 -0.15
C ALA A 99 -9.59 -0.30 0.42
N VAL A 100 -9.23 -0.89 1.55
CA VAL A 100 -7.91 -0.70 2.16
C VAL A 100 -7.30 -2.07 2.41
N LEU A 101 -6.06 -2.21 1.97
CA LEU A 101 -5.21 -3.37 2.26
C LEU A 101 -4.08 -2.91 3.15
N SER A 102 -4.00 -3.46 4.35
CA SER A 102 -2.93 -3.17 5.29
C SER A 102 -2.05 -4.38 5.45
N LEU A 103 -0.75 -4.19 5.30
CA LEU A 103 0.25 -5.25 5.44
C LEU A 103 1.26 -4.83 6.51
N THR A 104 1.57 -5.74 7.43
CA THR A 104 2.63 -5.55 8.41
C THR A 104 3.50 -6.80 8.39
N PHE A 105 4.80 -6.61 8.20
CA PHE A 105 5.75 -7.72 8.18
C PHE A 105 6.51 -7.81 9.49
N TYR A 106 6.56 -9.01 10.03
CA TYR A 106 7.27 -9.33 11.27
C TYR A 106 8.56 -10.11 11.00
N GLY A 107 8.94 -10.21 9.72
CA GLY A 107 10.13 -10.90 9.29
C GLY A 107 10.34 -10.73 7.79
N THR A 108 11.13 -11.63 7.20
CA THR A 108 11.63 -11.47 5.83
C THR A 108 10.89 -12.32 4.80
N THR A 109 9.84 -13.03 5.18
CA THR A 109 9.09 -13.89 4.27
C THR A 109 7.63 -13.50 4.25
N ASP A 110 6.89 -13.98 3.24
CA ASP A 110 5.44 -13.76 3.18
C ASP A 110 4.71 -14.42 4.35
N ASP A 111 5.26 -15.48 4.95
CA ASP A 111 4.66 -16.11 6.13
C ASP A 111 4.67 -15.17 7.35
N ASP A 112 5.51 -14.15 7.33
CA ASP A 112 5.62 -13.19 8.41
C ASP A 112 4.65 -12.00 8.24
N CYS A 113 3.77 -12.05 7.26
CA CYS A 113 2.84 -10.97 6.97
C CYS A 113 1.53 -11.15 7.71
N VAL A 114 1.14 -10.13 8.45
CA VAL A 114 -0.21 -10.00 9.00
C VAL A 114 -0.95 -8.95 8.18
N ALA A 115 -2.10 -9.32 7.65
CA ALA A 115 -2.80 -8.49 6.69
C ALA A 115 -4.26 -8.26 7.09
N CYS A 116 -4.81 -7.18 6.61
CA CYS A 116 -6.24 -6.91 6.69
C CYS A 116 -6.69 -6.27 5.38
N TYR A 117 -7.76 -6.78 4.80
CA TYR A 117 -8.35 -6.23 3.59
C TYR A 117 -9.83 -5.99 3.85
N ALA A 118 -10.25 -4.74 3.77
CA ALA A 118 -11.62 -4.35 4.02
C ALA A 118 -12.14 -3.49 2.88
N VAL A 119 -13.40 -3.72 2.52
CA VAL A 119 -14.06 -3.03 1.42
C VAL A 119 -15.21 -2.20 1.97
N GLN A 120 -15.38 -1.02 1.43
CA GLN A 120 -16.50 -0.14 1.73
C GLN A 120 -17.84 -0.90 1.50
N PRO A 121 -18.74 -0.88 2.48
CA PRO A 121 -20.03 -1.58 2.36
C PRO A 121 -20.96 -0.98 1.32
#